data_db8472680a42d2d84b6f4007aa50629d
#
_entry.id   db8472680a42d2d84b6f4007aa50629d
#
_cell.length_a   1.000
_cell.length_b   1.000
_cell.length_c   1.000
_cell.angle_alpha   90.00
_cell.angle_beta   90.00
_cell.angle_gamma   90.00
#
_symmetry.space_group_name_H-M   'P 1'
#
loop_
_entity.id
_entity.type
_entity.pdbx_description
1 polymer ?
#
loop_
_entity_poly.entity_id
_entity_poly.type
_entity_poly.pdbx_seq_one_letter_code
_entity_poly.pdbx_strand_id
1 'polypeptide(L)'
;GCNGGFKTSEKGLVYKFLEVDALKKPYGPHHFMLLNHMLIGPQGDTLENSFLSDTLEELPFPLVAKNELLESLMMMGAGTKMEVKISTDSLKLKIGGSPLIGLLESGKEARFIIQVDRVLSAEDYDAYRNQKFLNRIMAENKIIDDYASKNGLKGMVEGGWLLDSTKMIKYRIKQNDGSYDTEHRRLENAPFLKSANAATFHCEVYNIDGTLLVNSYMEGRLYRAEKVGVDPFESALAIYDVRCLNILPFYLSDGEEGEFLVTSSNGYGNRGRIGVPSYAPLRVVIKSVNAE
;
A
#
# COMPACT_ATOMS: atom_id res chain seq x y z
N GLY A 1 12.17 2.13 -37.34
CA GLY A 1 12.90 1.36 -36.33
C GLY A 1 14.27 1.98 -36.08
N CYS A 2 14.58 2.32 -34.83
CA CYS A 2 15.87 2.90 -34.44
C CYS A 2 16.95 1.82 -34.44
N ASN A 3 17.59 1.56 -35.57
CA ASN A 3 18.76 0.68 -35.69
C ASN A 3 20.09 1.48 -35.45
N GLY A 4 20.13 2.31 -34.41
CA GLY A 4 21.32 3.00 -33.99
C GLY A 4 22.14 2.17 -32.98
N GLY A 5 23.49 2.13 -33.14
CA GLY A 5 24.39 1.59 -32.13
C GLY A 5 24.37 2.40 -30.83
N PHE A 6 25.11 1.95 -29.82
CA PHE A 6 25.33 2.74 -28.61
C PHE A 6 26.00 4.05 -28.93
N LYS A 7 25.61 5.11 -28.27
CA LYS A 7 26.17 6.46 -28.31
C LYS A 7 26.75 6.79 -26.95
N THR A 8 27.64 7.77 -26.91
CA THR A 8 28.20 8.32 -25.67
C THR A 8 27.79 9.78 -25.56
N SER A 9 27.24 10.20 -24.43
CA SER A 9 26.94 11.60 -24.14
C SER A 9 28.24 12.39 -23.85
N GLU A 10 28.11 13.72 -23.78
CA GLU A 10 29.24 14.59 -23.39
C GLU A 10 29.77 14.29 -21.98
N LYS A 11 28.91 13.73 -21.09
CA LYS A 11 29.26 13.35 -19.72
C LYS A 11 29.67 11.89 -19.57
N GLY A 12 29.80 11.16 -20.68
CA GLY A 12 30.26 9.77 -20.69
C GLY A 12 29.19 8.72 -20.53
N LEU A 13 27.88 9.07 -20.51
CA LEU A 13 26.81 8.09 -20.50
C LEU A 13 26.80 7.30 -21.81
N VAL A 14 26.84 5.96 -21.71
CA VAL A 14 26.72 5.06 -22.86
C VAL A 14 25.29 4.59 -22.94
N TYR A 15 24.57 4.92 -24.02
CA TYR A 15 23.15 4.68 -24.18
C TYR A 15 22.73 4.33 -25.61
N LYS A 16 21.57 3.73 -25.73
CA LYS A 16 20.90 3.44 -27.00
C LYS A 16 19.40 3.64 -26.85
N PHE A 17 18.82 4.46 -27.72
CA PHE A 17 17.36 4.52 -27.84
C PHE A 17 16.84 3.26 -28.52
N LEU A 18 15.90 2.58 -27.87
CA LEU A 18 15.17 1.44 -28.45
C LEU A 18 13.87 1.91 -29.09
N GLU A 19 13.21 2.89 -28.46
CA GLU A 19 11.99 3.56 -28.94
C GLU A 19 12.10 5.05 -28.64
N VAL A 20 11.69 5.90 -29.57
CA VAL A 20 11.71 7.37 -29.38
C VAL A 20 10.36 7.93 -29.75
N ASP A 21 9.77 8.71 -28.85
CA ASP A 21 8.64 9.57 -29.20
C ASP A 21 9.16 10.81 -29.96
N ALA A 22 8.57 11.05 -31.15
CA ALA A 22 8.94 12.19 -31.99
C ALA A 22 8.49 13.54 -31.38
N LEU A 23 7.62 13.53 -30.36
CA LEU A 23 6.99 14.72 -29.77
C LEU A 23 7.67 15.14 -28.46
N LYS A 24 8.99 15.08 -28.38
CA LYS A 24 9.74 15.49 -27.18
C LYS A 24 9.35 16.91 -26.74
N LYS A 25 8.59 17.02 -25.66
CA LYS A 25 8.26 18.31 -25.03
C LYS A 25 9.33 18.68 -24.01
N PRO A 26 9.66 19.97 -23.85
CA PRO A 26 10.51 20.39 -22.75
C PRO A 26 9.74 20.17 -21.43
N TYR A 27 10.29 19.29 -20.59
CA TYR A 27 9.80 19.10 -19.23
C TYR A 27 10.56 20.00 -18.28
N GLY A 28 9.90 20.46 -17.23
CA GLY A 28 10.46 21.39 -16.24
C GLY A 28 10.23 20.89 -14.80
N PRO A 29 10.50 21.76 -13.82
CA PRO A 29 10.21 21.48 -12.41
C PRO A 29 8.73 21.13 -12.26
N HIS A 30 8.44 20.26 -11.29
CA HIS A 30 7.09 19.79 -10.99
C HIS A 30 6.46 18.84 -12.02
N HIS A 31 7.23 18.25 -12.92
CA HIS A 31 6.79 17.11 -13.70
C HIS A 31 7.17 15.79 -13.00
N PHE A 32 6.36 14.75 -13.26
CA PHE A 32 6.58 13.40 -12.73
C PHE A 32 6.62 12.41 -13.89
N MET A 33 7.58 11.51 -13.83
CA MET A 33 7.70 10.41 -14.79
C MET A 33 7.05 9.16 -14.22
N LEU A 34 6.23 8.50 -15.03
CA LEU A 34 5.71 7.17 -14.77
C LEU A 34 6.48 6.22 -15.69
N LEU A 35 7.20 5.27 -15.13
CA LEU A 35 8.11 4.43 -15.89
C LEU A 35 8.18 2.99 -15.38
N ASN A 36 8.70 2.12 -16.25
CA ASN A 36 9.20 0.80 -15.91
C ASN A 36 10.68 0.71 -16.19
N HIS A 37 11.37 -0.16 -15.47
CA HIS A 37 12.77 -0.46 -15.74
C HIS A 37 13.08 -1.96 -15.56
N MET A 38 14.21 -2.36 -16.16
CA MET A 38 14.82 -3.66 -15.98
C MET A 38 16.32 -3.48 -15.77
N LEU A 39 16.84 -4.05 -14.68
CA LEU A 39 18.27 -4.12 -14.43
C LEU A 39 18.78 -5.49 -14.84
N ILE A 40 19.76 -5.50 -15.73
CA ILE A 40 20.45 -6.69 -16.23
C ILE A 40 21.87 -6.68 -15.71
N GLY A 41 22.26 -7.74 -15.03
CA GLY A 41 23.58 -7.93 -14.46
C GLY A 41 24.66 -8.15 -15.52
N PRO A 42 25.94 -8.15 -15.12
CA PRO A 42 27.09 -8.34 -16.01
C PRO A 42 27.09 -9.67 -16.78
N GLN A 43 26.42 -10.68 -16.23
CA GLN A 43 26.34 -12.03 -16.83
C GLN A 43 25.11 -12.17 -17.73
N GLY A 44 24.29 -11.12 -17.87
CA GLY A 44 23.05 -11.11 -18.67
C GLY A 44 21.82 -11.58 -17.91
N ASP A 45 21.94 -11.88 -16.65
CA ASP A 45 20.84 -12.22 -15.75
C ASP A 45 19.99 -10.98 -15.40
N THR A 46 18.69 -11.18 -15.28
CA THR A 46 17.76 -10.12 -14.86
C THR A 46 17.76 -10.04 -13.34
N LEU A 47 18.28 -8.95 -12.80
CA LEU A 47 18.35 -8.70 -11.36
C LEU A 47 17.08 -8.02 -10.82
N GLU A 48 16.47 -7.16 -11.62
CA GLU A 48 15.23 -6.44 -11.29
C GLU A 48 14.42 -6.21 -12.56
N ASN A 49 13.09 -6.31 -12.46
CA ASN A 49 12.20 -6.15 -13.61
C ASN A 49 10.83 -5.62 -13.18
N SER A 50 10.63 -4.30 -13.25
CA SER A 50 9.35 -3.68 -12.94
C SER A 50 8.31 -3.82 -14.06
N PHE A 51 8.70 -4.27 -15.26
CA PHE A 51 7.74 -4.57 -16.34
C PHE A 51 6.80 -5.74 -16.01
N LEU A 52 7.14 -6.55 -15.00
CA LEU A 52 6.30 -7.63 -14.50
C LEU A 52 5.27 -7.15 -13.46
N SER A 53 5.37 -5.89 -13.04
CA SER A 53 4.43 -5.25 -12.12
C SER A 53 3.31 -4.57 -12.90
N ASP A 54 2.10 -4.62 -12.37
CA ASP A 54 0.96 -3.85 -12.89
C ASP A 54 1.04 -2.36 -12.51
N THR A 55 2.07 -1.95 -11.75
CA THR A 55 2.25 -0.58 -11.26
C THR A 55 3.50 0.05 -11.86
N LEU A 56 3.34 1.26 -12.40
CA LEU A 56 4.45 2.09 -12.84
C LEU A 56 5.18 2.70 -11.65
N GLU A 57 6.49 2.86 -11.77
CA GLU A 57 7.27 3.65 -10.83
C GLU A 57 7.04 5.14 -11.06
N GLU A 58 7.01 5.88 -9.98
CA GLU A 58 6.69 7.30 -9.94
C GLU A 58 7.94 8.07 -9.49
N LEU A 59 8.55 8.82 -10.39
CA LEU A 59 9.74 9.62 -10.10
C LEU A 59 9.52 11.08 -10.48
N PRO A 60 9.97 12.04 -9.66
CA PRO A 60 10.04 13.44 -10.10
C PRO A 60 10.98 13.57 -11.28
N PHE A 61 10.62 14.39 -12.27
CA PHE A 61 11.48 14.65 -13.43
C PHE A 61 12.79 15.32 -12.96
N PRO A 62 13.96 14.75 -13.28
CA PRO A 62 15.23 15.30 -12.82
C PRO A 62 15.59 16.59 -13.56
N LEU A 63 15.97 17.63 -12.82
CA LEU A 63 16.40 18.91 -13.38
C LEU A 63 17.92 18.99 -13.57
N VAL A 64 18.66 18.17 -12.85
CA VAL A 64 20.12 18.15 -12.86
C VAL A 64 20.60 16.72 -12.96
N ALA A 65 21.44 16.46 -13.95
CA ALA A 65 22.11 15.18 -14.15
C ALA A 65 23.27 15.03 -13.14
N LYS A 66 22.97 14.59 -11.93
CA LYS A 66 23.99 14.31 -10.90
C LYS A 66 24.71 12.97 -11.12
N ASN A 67 24.17 12.12 -11.97
CA ASN A 67 24.72 10.81 -12.31
C ASN A 67 24.17 10.35 -13.67
N GLU A 68 24.73 9.26 -14.19
CA GLU A 68 24.41 8.72 -15.52
C GLU A 68 22.93 8.32 -15.63
N LEU A 69 22.33 7.78 -14.56
CA LEU A 69 20.92 7.38 -14.56
C LEU A 69 20.01 8.61 -14.67
N LEU A 70 20.25 9.66 -13.87
CA LEU A 70 19.48 10.91 -13.96
C LEU A 70 19.69 11.61 -15.31
N GLU A 71 20.90 11.54 -15.89
CA GLU A 71 21.16 12.06 -17.23
C GLU A 71 20.30 11.34 -18.27
N SER A 72 20.22 10.00 -18.19
CA SER A 72 19.37 9.23 -19.11
C SER A 72 17.90 9.63 -19.01
N LEU A 73 17.36 9.78 -17.79
CA LEU A 73 15.98 10.21 -17.58
C LEU A 73 15.69 11.61 -18.15
N MET A 74 16.64 12.55 -18.03
CA MET A 74 16.50 13.88 -18.63
C MET A 74 16.43 13.86 -20.16
N MET A 75 16.99 12.84 -20.78
CA MET A 75 16.96 12.66 -22.25
C MET A 75 15.65 12.01 -22.73
N MET A 76 14.84 11.47 -21.82
CA MET A 76 13.65 10.69 -22.14
C MET A 76 12.39 11.54 -22.03
N GLY A 77 11.39 11.20 -22.84
CA GLY A 77 10.02 11.71 -22.77
C GLY A 77 9.01 10.57 -22.79
N ALA A 78 7.73 10.89 -22.74
CA ALA A 78 6.66 9.88 -22.83
C ALA A 78 6.84 9.00 -24.07
N GLY A 79 6.62 7.70 -23.93
CA GLY A 79 6.81 6.72 -25.02
C GLY A 79 8.26 6.39 -25.37
N THR A 80 9.23 6.95 -24.66
CA THR A 80 10.66 6.66 -24.92
C THR A 80 11.10 5.41 -24.18
N LYS A 81 11.85 4.55 -24.88
CA LYS A 81 12.54 3.40 -24.30
C LYS A 81 14.04 3.49 -24.59
N MET A 82 14.85 3.31 -23.59
CA MET A 82 16.31 3.46 -23.66
C MET A 82 17.03 2.31 -22.96
N GLU A 83 18.12 1.85 -23.54
CA GLU A 83 19.11 0.98 -22.89
C GLU A 83 20.32 1.82 -22.49
N VAL A 84 20.72 1.72 -21.23
CA VAL A 84 21.83 2.45 -20.62
C VAL A 84 22.84 1.46 -20.05
N LYS A 85 24.11 1.68 -20.28
CA LYS A 85 25.21 0.94 -19.69
C LYS A 85 25.76 1.71 -18.49
N ILE A 86 25.89 1.05 -17.37
CA ILE A 86 26.36 1.64 -16.10
C ILE A 86 27.42 0.75 -15.48
N SER A 87 28.52 1.35 -15.01
CA SER A 87 29.51 0.65 -14.19
C SER A 87 28.84 0.12 -12.91
N THR A 88 29.10 -1.15 -12.59
CA THR A 88 28.60 -1.77 -11.35
C THR A 88 29.10 -1.04 -10.11
N ASP A 89 30.30 -0.48 -10.13
CA ASP A 89 30.83 0.29 -8.99
C ASP A 89 30.06 1.60 -8.80
N SER A 90 29.75 2.30 -9.91
CA SER A 90 28.88 3.49 -9.89
C SER A 90 27.47 3.15 -9.41
N LEU A 91 26.92 2.02 -9.84
CA LEU A 91 25.61 1.57 -9.45
C LEU A 91 25.54 1.24 -7.94
N LYS A 92 26.54 0.52 -7.39
CA LYS A 92 26.64 0.21 -5.95
C LYS A 92 26.57 1.46 -5.07
N LEU A 93 27.22 2.54 -5.49
CA LEU A 93 27.17 3.82 -4.76
C LEU A 93 25.78 4.45 -4.76
N LYS A 94 24.95 4.18 -5.78
CA LYS A 94 23.63 4.79 -5.97
C LYS A 94 22.50 4.00 -5.29
N ILE A 95 22.61 2.67 -5.26
CA ILE A 95 21.62 1.77 -4.66
C ILE A 95 22.00 1.30 -3.25
N GLY A 96 22.83 2.08 -2.56
CA GLY A 96 23.34 1.76 -1.22
C GLY A 96 22.23 1.25 -0.29
N GLY A 97 22.46 0.10 0.36
CA GLY A 97 21.48 -0.58 1.22
C GLY A 97 20.54 -1.53 0.49
N SER A 98 20.53 -1.58 -0.84
CA SER A 98 19.76 -2.58 -1.60
C SER A 98 20.40 -3.97 -1.50
N PRO A 99 19.62 -5.06 -1.34
CA PRO A 99 20.12 -6.43 -1.42
C PRO A 99 20.76 -6.76 -2.78
N LEU A 100 20.46 -6.01 -3.84
CA LEU A 100 21.07 -6.16 -5.17
C LEU A 100 22.59 -5.89 -5.19
N ILE A 101 23.12 -5.15 -4.22
CA ILE A 101 24.57 -4.86 -4.14
C ILE A 101 25.41 -6.14 -4.12
N GLY A 102 24.95 -7.14 -3.37
CA GLY A 102 25.61 -8.43 -3.26
C GLY A 102 25.67 -9.25 -4.56
N LEU A 103 24.80 -8.91 -5.52
CA LEU A 103 24.70 -9.57 -6.82
C LEU A 103 25.55 -8.89 -7.90
N LEU A 104 26.11 -7.71 -7.62
CA LEU A 104 26.89 -6.92 -8.56
C LEU A 104 28.38 -7.15 -8.36
N GLU A 105 29.05 -7.75 -9.33
CA GLU A 105 30.50 -7.87 -9.35
C GLU A 105 31.16 -6.50 -9.61
N SER A 106 32.20 -6.15 -8.84
CA SER A 106 32.95 -4.91 -9.05
C SER A 106 33.73 -4.89 -10.37
N GLY A 107 33.88 -3.70 -10.94
CA GLY A 107 34.66 -3.49 -12.19
C GLY A 107 33.95 -4.06 -13.43
N LYS A 108 32.69 -4.36 -13.37
CA LYS A 108 31.88 -4.84 -14.49
C LYS A 108 30.90 -3.77 -15.00
N GLU A 109 30.15 -4.11 -16.04
CA GLU A 109 29.10 -3.27 -16.63
C GLU A 109 27.74 -3.95 -16.43
N ALA A 110 26.76 -3.22 -15.90
CA ALA A 110 25.36 -3.59 -15.89
C ALA A 110 24.58 -2.77 -16.92
N ARG A 111 23.39 -3.22 -17.27
CA ARG A 111 22.50 -2.54 -18.23
C ARG A 111 21.17 -2.23 -17.60
N PHE A 112 20.70 -0.99 -17.77
CA PHE A 112 19.31 -0.61 -17.50
C PHE A 112 18.53 -0.48 -18.79
N ILE A 113 17.36 -1.09 -18.84
CA ILE A 113 16.36 -0.79 -19.87
C ILE A 113 15.28 -0.01 -19.17
N ILE A 114 15.04 1.23 -19.59
CA ILE A 114 14.09 2.16 -19.01
C ILE A 114 13.04 2.48 -20.07
N GLN A 115 11.77 2.44 -19.69
CA GLN A 115 10.66 2.87 -20.55
C GLN A 115 9.81 3.88 -19.80
N VAL A 116 9.70 5.08 -20.32
CA VAL A 116 8.82 6.13 -19.79
C VAL A 116 7.46 5.98 -20.45
N ASP A 117 6.44 5.65 -19.69
CA ASP A 117 5.05 5.54 -20.15
C ASP A 117 4.46 6.94 -20.33
N ARG A 118 4.54 7.76 -19.29
CA ARG A 118 3.98 9.12 -19.25
C ARG A 118 4.90 10.08 -18.51
N VAL A 119 4.78 11.35 -18.85
CA VAL A 119 5.30 12.46 -18.06
C VAL A 119 4.13 13.40 -17.77
N LEU A 120 3.82 13.58 -16.50
CA LEU A 120 2.66 14.32 -16.00
C LEU A 120 3.08 15.65 -15.41
N SER A 121 2.27 16.69 -15.58
CA SER A 121 2.37 17.93 -14.78
C SER A 121 2.03 17.63 -13.32
N ALA A 122 2.28 18.56 -12.41
CA ALA A 122 1.90 18.41 -11.00
C ALA A 122 0.39 18.17 -10.85
N GLU A 123 -0.43 18.94 -11.57
CA GLU A 123 -1.89 18.81 -11.55
C GLU A 123 -2.35 17.45 -12.07
N ASP A 124 -1.84 17.02 -13.22
CA ASP A 124 -2.17 15.70 -13.79
C ASP A 124 -1.68 14.56 -12.90
N TYR A 125 -0.54 14.74 -12.23
CA TYR A 125 -0.01 13.75 -11.29
C TYR A 125 -0.87 13.64 -10.03
N ASP A 126 -1.36 14.75 -9.49
CA ASP A 126 -2.30 14.73 -8.36
C ASP A 126 -3.62 14.05 -8.75
N ALA A 127 -4.14 14.34 -9.95
CA ALA A 127 -5.31 13.66 -10.48
C ALA A 127 -5.09 12.15 -10.65
N TYR A 128 -3.94 11.75 -11.20
CA TYR A 128 -3.52 10.35 -11.33
C TYR A 128 -3.45 9.64 -9.98
N ARG A 129 -2.82 10.25 -8.98
CA ARG A 129 -2.71 9.68 -7.62
C ARG A 129 -4.07 9.52 -6.96
N ASN A 130 -4.94 10.53 -7.10
CA ASN A 130 -6.30 10.48 -6.57
C ASN A 130 -7.10 9.34 -7.21
N GLN A 131 -7.04 9.20 -8.53
CA GLN A 131 -7.71 8.09 -9.24
C GLN A 131 -7.16 6.73 -8.82
N LYS A 132 -5.85 6.60 -8.69
CA LYS A 132 -5.19 5.37 -8.20
C LYS A 132 -5.66 5.01 -6.79
N PHE A 133 -5.79 6.01 -5.92
CA PHE A 133 -6.30 5.85 -4.57
C PHE A 133 -7.77 5.37 -4.57
N LEU A 134 -8.64 6.02 -5.35
CA LEU A 134 -10.06 5.63 -5.46
C LEU A 134 -10.22 4.22 -6.01
N ASN A 135 -9.50 3.87 -7.07
CA ASN A 135 -9.56 2.52 -7.65
C ASN A 135 -9.15 1.44 -6.62
N ARG A 136 -8.14 1.72 -5.80
CA ARG A 136 -7.72 0.82 -4.74
C ARG A 136 -8.80 0.64 -3.68
N ILE A 137 -9.40 1.74 -3.20
CA ILE A 137 -10.49 1.67 -2.23
C ILE A 137 -11.67 0.86 -2.78
N MET A 138 -12.04 1.08 -4.04
CA MET A 138 -13.10 0.31 -4.68
C MET A 138 -12.77 -1.18 -4.75
N ALA A 139 -11.52 -1.53 -5.07
CA ALA A 139 -11.08 -2.93 -5.10
C ALA A 139 -11.10 -3.58 -3.71
N GLU A 140 -10.62 -2.88 -2.68
CA GLU A 140 -10.67 -3.36 -1.29
C GLU A 140 -12.12 -3.55 -0.80
N ASN A 141 -13.00 -2.58 -1.09
CA ASN A 141 -14.42 -2.67 -0.73
C ASN A 141 -15.08 -3.85 -1.41
N LYS A 142 -14.79 -4.09 -2.68
CA LYS A 142 -15.31 -5.27 -3.39
C LYS A 142 -14.91 -6.57 -2.69
N ILE A 143 -13.67 -6.70 -2.26
CA ILE A 143 -13.19 -7.89 -1.52
C ILE A 143 -13.97 -8.05 -0.21
N ILE A 144 -14.17 -6.96 0.53
CA ILE A 144 -14.93 -6.94 1.78
C ILE A 144 -16.39 -7.32 1.53
N ASP A 145 -17.02 -6.77 0.50
CA ASP A 145 -18.41 -7.05 0.13
C ASP A 145 -18.60 -8.51 -0.30
N ASP A 146 -17.69 -9.03 -1.09
CA ASP A 146 -17.70 -10.44 -1.51
C ASP A 146 -17.56 -11.37 -0.29
N TYR A 147 -16.69 -11.03 0.67
CA TYR A 147 -16.56 -11.79 1.93
C TYR A 147 -17.82 -11.71 2.78
N ALA A 148 -18.35 -10.51 3.00
CA ALA A 148 -19.55 -10.29 3.80
C ALA A 148 -20.76 -11.05 3.23
N SER A 149 -20.91 -11.04 1.89
CA SER A 149 -21.99 -11.76 1.20
C SER A 149 -21.89 -13.27 1.36
N LYS A 150 -20.68 -13.82 1.31
CA LYS A 150 -20.44 -15.27 1.49
C LYS A 150 -20.62 -15.74 2.93
N ASN A 151 -20.26 -14.89 3.89
CA ASN A 151 -20.22 -15.21 5.32
C ASN A 151 -21.31 -14.48 6.12
N GLY A 152 -22.32 -13.98 5.45
CA GLY A 152 -23.42 -13.25 6.04
C GLY A 152 -24.49 -14.16 6.68
N LEU A 153 -25.46 -13.53 7.32
CA LEU A 153 -26.63 -14.19 7.86
C LEU A 153 -27.64 -14.47 6.75
N LYS A 154 -28.17 -15.69 6.68
CA LYS A 154 -29.15 -16.08 5.65
C LYS A 154 -30.39 -15.18 5.71
N GLY A 155 -30.83 -14.72 4.52
CA GLY A 155 -32.10 -13.98 4.36
C GLY A 155 -32.03 -12.50 4.75
N MET A 156 -30.87 -11.97 5.07
CA MET A 156 -30.70 -10.57 5.43
C MET A 156 -30.06 -9.76 4.28
N VAL A 157 -30.51 -8.51 4.14
CA VAL A 157 -29.85 -7.54 3.25
C VAL A 157 -28.42 -7.32 3.75
N GLU A 158 -27.46 -7.26 2.84
CA GLU A 158 -26.04 -7.16 3.15
C GLU A 158 -25.46 -8.28 4.03
N GLY A 159 -26.14 -9.43 4.10
CA GLY A 159 -25.70 -10.59 4.86
C GLY A 159 -25.68 -10.39 6.38
N GLY A 160 -26.41 -9.40 6.90
CA GLY A 160 -26.50 -9.10 8.35
C GLY A 160 -25.28 -8.34 8.90
N TRP A 161 -24.49 -7.72 8.02
CA TRP A 161 -23.43 -6.83 8.43
C TRP A 161 -23.91 -5.38 8.52
N LEU A 162 -23.53 -4.71 9.59
CA LEU A 162 -23.71 -3.28 9.77
C LEU A 162 -22.60 -2.51 9.07
N LEU A 163 -22.85 -1.29 8.62
CA LEU A 163 -21.87 -0.46 7.91
C LEU A 163 -21.65 0.87 8.63
N ASP A 164 -20.42 1.15 9.04
CA ASP A 164 -19.97 2.50 9.28
C ASP A 164 -19.36 3.06 7.98
N SER A 165 -20.14 3.84 7.25
CA SER A 165 -19.75 4.40 5.96
C SER A 165 -18.64 5.45 6.09
N THR A 166 -18.53 6.14 7.22
CA THR A 166 -17.52 7.17 7.46
C THR A 166 -16.12 6.59 7.64
N LYS A 167 -16.03 5.39 8.21
CA LYS A 167 -14.77 4.66 8.45
C LYS A 167 -14.56 3.50 7.48
N MET A 168 -15.54 3.21 6.61
CA MET A 168 -15.53 2.07 5.68
C MET A 168 -15.29 0.74 6.40
N ILE A 169 -15.99 0.55 7.53
CA ILE A 169 -15.92 -0.64 8.38
C ILE A 169 -17.26 -1.36 8.28
N LYS A 170 -17.27 -2.63 7.87
CA LYS A 170 -18.39 -3.52 8.07
C LYS A 170 -18.20 -4.27 9.37
N TYR A 171 -19.26 -4.39 10.17
CA TYR A 171 -19.16 -5.05 11.46
C TYR A 171 -20.47 -5.77 11.82
N ARG A 172 -20.37 -6.72 12.74
CA ARG A 172 -21.49 -7.36 13.41
C ARG A 172 -21.12 -7.65 14.86
N ILE A 173 -22.09 -7.50 15.74
CA ILE A 173 -21.92 -7.67 17.17
C ILE A 173 -22.64 -8.94 17.60
N LYS A 174 -21.92 -9.85 18.26
CA LYS A 174 -22.47 -11.10 18.76
C LYS A 174 -23.07 -10.87 20.14
N GLN A 175 -24.31 -11.27 20.28
CA GLN A 175 -25.05 -11.21 21.55
C GLN A 175 -24.68 -12.40 22.46
N ASN A 176 -25.01 -12.30 23.74
CA ASN A 176 -24.74 -13.34 24.73
C ASN A 176 -25.41 -14.68 24.42
N ASP A 177 -26.50 -14.67 23.65
CA ASP A 177 -27.22 -15.87 23.19
C ASP A 177 -26.62 -16.48 21.90
N GLY A 178 -25.54 -15.87 21.38
CA GLY A 178 -24.85 -16.29 20.14
C GLY A 178 -25.48 -15.74 18.87
N SER A 179 -26.61 -15.01 18.93
CA SER A 179 -27.16 -14.28 17.79
C SER A 179 -26.30 -13.03 17.46
N TYR A 180 -26.53 -12.44 16.28
CA TYR A 180 -25.93 -11.18 15.92
C TYR A 180 -26.95 -10.04 16.03
N ASP A 181 -26.47 -8.89 16.55
CA ASP A 181 -27.24 -7.64 16.54
C ASP A 181 -27.36 -7.15 15.09
N THR A 182 -28.61 -6.96 14.65
CA THR A 182 -28.94 -6.50 13.30
C THR A 182 -29.48 -5.07 13.31
N GLU A 183 -29.63 -4.46 14.46
CA GLU A 183 -30.01 -3.07 14.59
C GLU A 183 -28.81 -2.16 14.37
N HIS A 184 -29.03 -1.09 13.61
CA HIS A 184 -27.97 -0.13 13.31
C HIS A 184 -27.61 0.65 14.57
N ARG A 185 -26.52 0.29 15.23
CA ARG A 185 -25.94 1.08 16.30
C ARG A 185 -25.12 2.22 15.68
N ARG A 186 -25.51 3.44 15.94
CA ARG A 186 -24.64 4.57 15.71
C ARG A 186 -23.61 4.62 16.83
N LEU A 187 -22.34 4.88 16.48
CA LEU A 187 -21.24 5.09 17.44
C LEU A 187 -21.63 6.12 18.53
N GLU A 188 -22.37 7.16 18.15
CA GLU A 188 -22.88 8.21 19.04
C GLU A 188 -23.81 7.68 20.13
N ASN A 189 -24.44 6.54 19.91
CA ASN A 189 -25.42 5.92 20.82
C ASN A 189 -24.88 4.67 21.54
N ALA A 190 -23.66 4.24 21.24
CA ALA A 190 -23.06 3.11 21.93
C ALA A 190 -22.77 3.51 23.39
N PRO A 191 -23.37 2.81 24.41
CA PRO A 191 -23.19 3.17 25.82
C PRO A 191 -21.73 3.21 26.24
N PHE A 192 -20.92 2.38 25.64
CA PHE A 192 -19.50 2.25 25.89
C PHE A 192 -18.70 3.48 25.47
N LEU A 193 -19.01 4.09 24.34
CA LEU A 193 -18.30 5.28 23.84
C LEU A 193 -18.54 6.53 24.68
N LYS A 194 -19.64 6.58 25.44
CA LYS A 194 -19.97 7.78 26.24
C LYS A 194 -19.26 7.84 27.57
N SER A 195 -18.88 6.71 28.15
CA SER A 195 -18.39 6.62 29.52
C SER A 195 -16.95 6.13 29.67
N ALA A 196 -16.42 5.33 28.75
CA ALA A 196 -15.08 4.78 28.87
C ALA A 196 -14.01 5.65 28.23
N ASN A 197 -12.89 5.85 28.93
CA ASN A 197 -11.70 6.51 28.40
C ASN A 197 -10.72 5.52 27.79
N ALA A 198 -10.79 4.25 28.20
CA ALA A 198 -10.00 3.17 27.67
C ALA A 198 -10.77 1.85 27.69
N ALA A 199 -10.28 0.87 26.95
CA ALA A 199 -10.83 -0.47 26.92
C ALA A 199 -9.70 -1.50 26.86
N THR A 200 -9.82 -2.56 27.66
CA THR A 200 -8.99 -3.75 27.52
C THR A 200 -9.75 -4.85 26.81
N PHE A 201 -9.08 -5.64 25.98
CA PHE A 201 -9.71 -6.63 25.13
C PHE A 201 -8.75 -7.70 24.62
N HIS A 202 -9.32 -8.82 24.20
CA HIS A 202 -8.63 -9.81 23.38
C HIS A 202 -9.01 -9.65 21.90
N CYS A 203 -8.09 -9.99 21.01
CA CYS A 203 -8.35 -9.91 19.58
C CYS A 203 -7.75 -11.08 18.79
N GLU A 204 -8.38 -11.34 17.66
CA GLU A 204 -7.84 -12.17 16.59
C GLU A 204 -7.88 -11.36 15.29
N VAL A 205 -6.78 -11.34 14.57
CA VAL A 205 -6.66 -10.65 13.27
C VAL A 205 -6.37 -11.67 12.20
N TYR A 206 -7.10 -11.61 11.12
CA TYR A 206 -6.99 -12.52 9.98
C TYR A 206 -6.83 -11.74 8.68
N ASN A 207 -6.09 -12.31 7.74
CA ASN A 207 -6.31 -11.99 6.33
C ASN A 207 -7.73 -12.37 5.93
N ILE A 208 -8.24 -11.75 4.87
CA ILE A 208 -9.60 -12.06 4.39
C ILE A 208 -9.74 -13.51 3.88
N ASP A 209 -8.65 -14.18 3.54
CA ASP A 209 -8.59 -15.60 3.17
C ASP A 209 -8.69 -16.56 4.36
N GLY A 210 -8.70 -16.03 5.58
CA GLY A 210 -8.79 -16.78 6.83
C GLY A 210 -7.45 -17.08 7.50
N THR A 211 -6.32 -16.67 6.94
CA THR A 211 -5.01 -16.84 7.56
C THR A 211 -4.91 -16.02 8.83
N LEU A 212 -4.66 -16.65 9.96
CA LEU A 212 -4.50 -16.00 11.27
C LEU A 212 -3.18 -15.24 11.33
N LEU A 213 -3.23 -13.97 11.70
CA LEU A 213 -2.09 -13.06 11.82
C LEU A 213 -1.73 -12.70 13.25
N VAL A 214 -2.74 -12.50 14.08
CA VAL A 214 -2.62 -12.15 15.50
C VAL A 214 -3.64 -12.95 16.30
N ASN A 215 -3.22 -13.50 17.43
CA ASN A 215 -4.12 -14.09 18.42
C ASN A 215 -3.61 -13.73 19.81
N SER A 216 -4.28 -12.79 20.45
CA SER A 216 -3.86 -12.26 21.75
C SER A 216 -3.91 -13.28 22.88
N TYR A 217 -4.78 -14.29 22.81
CA TYR A 217 -4.80 -15.39 23.78
C TYR A 217 -3.56 -16.28 23.65
N MET A 218 -3.15 -16.61 22.42
CA MET A 218 -1.96 -17.42 22.18
C MET A 218 -0.68 -16.66 22.53
N GLU A 219 -0.69 -15.33 22.35
CA GLU A 219 0.42 -14.45 22.73
C GLU A 219 0.47 -14.19 24.24
N GLY A 220 -0.56 -14.56 25.01
CA GLY A 220 -0.69 -14.24 26.43
C GLY A 220 -0.79 -12.74 26.70
N ARG A 221 -1.31 -11.98 25.72
CA ARG A 221 -1.33 -10.51 25.74
C ARG A 221 -2.76 -9.99 25.79
N LEU A 222 -3.01 -9.09 26.76
CA LEU A 222 -4.21 -8.26 26.79
C LEU A 222 -3.92 -6.94 26.07
N TYR A 223 -4.74 -6.60 25.10
CA TYR A 223 -4.64 -5.33 24.37
C TYR A 223 -5.40 -4.23 25.10
N ARG A 224 -4.96 -3.00 24.95
CA ARG A 224 -5.59 -1.83 25.56
C ARG A 224 -5.70 -0.71 24.52
N ALA A 225 -6.90 -0.22 24.27
CA ALA A 225 -7.17 0.96 23.46
C ALA A 225 -7.45 2.15 24.39
N GLU A 226 -6.96 3.32 24.04
CA GLU A 226 -7.22 4.57 24.75
C GLU A 226 -7.94 5.57 23.86
N LYS A 227 -8.94 6.23 24.43
CA LYS A 227 -9.65 7.33 23.77
C LYS A 227 -8.84 8.60 23.94
N VAL A 228 -8.28 9.11 22.85
CA VAL A 228 -7.48 10.33 22.84
C VAL A 228 -8.27 11.43 22.15
N GLY A 229 -8.65 12.47 22.91
CA GLY A 229 -9.43 13.61 22.38
C GLY A 229 -10.93 13.35 22.30
N VAL A 230 -11.64 14.23 21.60
CA VAL A 230 -13.11 14.19 21.45
C VAL A 230 -13.57 13.12 20.46
N ASP A 231 -12.77 12.87 19.41
CA ASP A 231 -12.98 11.78 18.46
C ASP A 231 -11.85 10.75 18.59
N PRO A 232 -12.14 9.53 19.09
CA PRO A 232 -11.15 8.46 19.19
C PRO A 232 -10.55 8.07 17.82
N PHE A 233 -11.18 8.47 16.72
CA PHE A 233 -10.73 8.17 15.37
C PHE A 233 -9.73 9.19 14.81
N GLU A 234 -9.70 10.41 15.32
CA GLU A 234 -8.78 11.46 14.83
C GLU A 234 -7.40 11.40 15.48
N SER A 235 -7.30 10.86 16.70
CA SER A 235 -6.08 10.95 17.50
C SER A 235 -5.55 9.61 18.01
N ALA A 236 -5.97 8.49 17.42
CA ALA A 236 -5.40 7.19 17.74
C ALA A 236 -3.89 7.21 17.44
N LEU A 237 -3.08 7.45 18.46
CA LEU A 237 -1.68 7.09 18.43
C LEU A 237 -1.64 5.62 18.06
N ALA A 238 -1.02 5.27 16.95
CA ALA A 238 -0.90 3.90 16.49
C ALA A 238 0.02 3.14 17.46
N ILE A 239 -0.52 2.74 18.61
CA ILE A 239 0.17 1.92 19.60
C ILE A 239 0.40 0.51 19.03
N TYR A 240 -0.44 0.11 18.07
CA TYR A 240 -0.38 -1.18 17.41
C TYR A 240 -0.15 -1.02 15.91
N ASP A 241 0.58 -1.95 15.32
CA ASP A 241 0.81 -2.02 13.87
C ASP A 241 -0.51 -2.10 13.07
N VAL A 242 -1.55 -2.68 13.68
CA VAL A 242 -2.91 -2.74 13.14
C VAL A 242 -3.71 -1.56 13.71
N ARG A 243 -3.89 -0.52 12.92
CA ARG A 243 -4.50 0.74 13.35
C ARG A 243 -5.89 0.58 13.96
N CYS A 244 -6.71 -0.29 13.38
CA CYS A 244 -8.10 -0.48 13.84
C CYS A 244 -8.22 -1.01 15.26
N LEU A 245 -7.20 -1.66 15.82
CA LEU A 245 -7.24 -2.15 17.20
C LEU A 245 -7.37 -1.02 18.24
N ASN A 246 -7.03 0.21 17.88
CA ASN A 246 -7.26 1.37 18.73
C ASN A 246 -8.70 1.91 18.67
N ILE A 247 -9.51 1.43 17.73
CA ILE A 247 -10.83 1.98 17.40
C ILE A 247 -11.92 0.95 17.63
N LEU A 248 -11.75 -0.27 17.16
CA LEU A 248 -12.79 -1.30 17.11
C LEU A 248 -13.41 -1.65 18.47
N PRO A 249 -12.67 -1.67 19.60
CA PRO A 249 -13.28 -1.95 20.89
C PRO A 249 -14.40 -0.99 21.28
N PHE A 250 -14.31 0.26 20.78
CA PHE A 250 -15.31 1.30 21.06
C PHE A 250 -16.64 1.16 20.28
N TYR A 251 -16.76 0.15 19.39
CA TYR A 251 -18.03 -0.26 18.80
C TYR A 251 -18.84 -1.18 19.73
N LEU A 252 -18.22 -1.68 20.81
CA LEU A 252 -18.73 -2.73 21.66
C LEU A 252 -19.07 -2.19 23.05
N SER A 253 -20.02 -2.82 23.72
CA SER A 253 -20.26 -2.66 25.15
C SER A 253 -19.47 -3.69 25.95
N ASP A 254 -19.41 -3.51 27.26
CA ASP A 254 -18.74 -4.43 28.19
C ASP A 254 -19.21 -5.88 27.97
N GLY A 255 -18.25 -6.78 27.82
CA GLY A 255 -18.48 -8.21 27.62
C GLY A 255 -18.93 -8.61 26.22
N GLU A 256 -19.19 -7.66 25.31
CA GLU A 256 -19.59 -7.99 23.93
C GLU A 256 -18.42 -8.53 23.12
N GLU A 257 -18.77 -9.27 22.06
CA GLU A 257 -17.86 -9.75 21.01
C GLU A 257 -18.29 -9.16 19.68
N GLY A 258 -17.33 -8.67 18.89
CA GLY A 258 -17.58 -8.11 17.56
C GLY A 258 -16.67 -8.67 16.50
N GLU A 259 -17.18 -8.77 15.29
CA GLU A 259 -16.44 -9.14 14.11
C GLU A 259 -16.47 -7.96 13.12
N PHE A 260 -15.31 -7.60 12.58
CA PHE A 260 -15.10 -6.41 11.79
C PHE A 260 -14.37 -6.75 10.51
N LEU A 261 -14.80 -6.14 9.41
CA LEU A 261 -14.12 -6.15 8.12
C LEU A 261 -13.61 -4.74 7.86
N VAL A 262 -12.31 -4.59 7.73
CA VAL A 262 -11.66 -3.28 7.63
C VAL A 262 -10.80 -3.19 6.38
N THR A 263 -10.73 -2.00 5.77
CA THR A 263 -9.81 -1.70 4.68
C THR A 263 -8.38 -1.62 5.17
N SER A 264 -7.43 -1.68 4.27
CA SER A 264 -6.00 -1.60 4.58
C SER A 264 -5.61 -0.32 5.32
N SER A 265 -6.30 0.80 5.07
CA SER A 265 -6.07 2.07 5.77
C SER A 265 -6.31 1.98 7.28
N ASN A 266 -7.21 1.10 7.70
CA ASN A 266 -7.47 0.76 9.10
C ASN A 266 -6.69 -0.48 9.59
N GLY A 267 -5.98 -1.17 8.69
CA GLY A 267 -5.13 -2.32 8.95
C GLY A 267 -3.64 -1.97 8.92
N TYR A 268 -2.88 -2.73 8.14
CA TYR A 268 -1.43 -2.57 7.99
C TYR A 268 -1.01 -1.52 6.93
N GLY A 269 -1.95 -0.87 6.27
CA GLY A 269 -1.71 0.20 5.31
C GLY A 269 -1.03 -0.26 4.02
N ASN A 270 -0.28 0.69 3.45
CA ASN A 270 0.42 0.50 2.17
C ASN A 270 1.71 -0.32 2.28
N ARG A 271 2.23 -0.54 3.47
CA ARG A 271 3.47 -1.30 3.68
C ARG A 271 3.20 -2.79 3.82
N GLY A 272 1.99 -3.18 4.27
CA GLY A 272 1.72 -4.54 4.68
C GLY A 272 2.62 -4.99 5.84
N ARG A 273 2.80 -6.28 6.01
CA ARG A 273 3.82 -6.90 6.89
C ARG A 273 4.14 -8.29 6.35
N ILE A 274 5.07 -9.00 7.00
CA ILE A 274 5.37 -10.41 6.66
C ILE A 274 4.07 -11.23 6.70
N GLY A 275 3.71 -11.84 5.59
CA GLY A 275 2.46 -12.61 5.42
C GLY A 275 1.20 -11.79 5.13
N VAL A 276 1.31 -10.45 5.05
CA VAL A 276 0.19 -9.57 4.70
C VAL A 276 0.60 -8.67 3.53
N PRO A 277 -0.01 -8.82 2.37
CA PRO A 277 0.26 -7.94 1.23
C PRO A 277 -0.02 -6.47 1.54
N SER A 278 0.62 -5.57 0.81
CA SER A 278 0.23 -4.16 0.79
C SER A 278 -1.24 -4.03 0.41
N TYR A 279 -1.93 -3.11 1.08
CA TYR A 279 -3.35 -2.82 0.81
C TYR A 279 -4.30 -4.01 1.00
N ALA A 280 -3.95 -4.97 1.87
CA ALA A 280 -4.83 -6.10 2.19
C ALA A 280 -5.92 -5.68 3.18
N PRO A 281 -7.21 -5.91 2.88
CA PRO A 281 -8.28 -5.80 3.86
C PRO A 281 -8.15 -6.93 4.89
N LEU A 282 -8.64 -6.68 6.12
CA LEU A 282 -8.53 -7.59 7.24
C LEU A 282 -9.90 -7.95 7.81
N ARG A 283 -9.99 -9.13 8.41
CA ARG A 283 -11.04 -9.55 9.31
C ARG A 283 -10.49 -9.51 10.74
N VAL A 284 -11.17 -8.79 11.63
CA VAL A 284 -10.77 -8.63 13.03
C VAL A 284 -11.91 -9.09 13.94
N VAL A 285 -11.60 -9.91 14.94
CA VAL A 285 -12.54 -10.32 15.99
C VAL A 285 -12.06 -9.72 17.30
N ILE A 286 -12.92 -8.98 17.97
CA ILE A 286 -12.68 -8.40 19.29
C ILE A 286 -13.52 -9.17 20.29
N LYS A 287 -12.91 -9.58 21.40
CA LYS A 287 -13.54 -10.40 22.46
C LYS A 287 -13.24 -9.84 23.84
N SER A 288 -14.12 -10.13 24.78
CA SER A 288 -13.92 -9.85 26.21
C SER A 288 -13.53 -8.40 26.47
N VAL A 289 -14.31 -7.46 25.88
CA VAL A 289 -14.08 -6.03 26.07
C VAL A 289 -14.45 -5.64 27.50
N ASN A 290 -13.56 -4.91 28.16
CA ASN A 290 -13.80 -4.33 29.49
C ASN A 290 -13.52 -2.84 29.45
N ALA A 291 -14.49 -2.03 29.89
CA ALA A 291 -14.34 -0.58 30.02
C ALA A 291 -13.44 -0.20 31.20
N GLU A 292 -12.62 0.86 31.02
CA GLU A 292 -11.78 1.47 32.08
C GLU A 292 -12.07 2.97 32.24
#